data_cbac5c1268df7660cb58c4881d06b956
#
_entry.id   cbac5c1268df7660cb58c4881d06b956
#
_cell.length_a   1.000
_cell.length_b   1.000
_cell.length_c   1.000
_cell.angle_alpha   90.00
_cell.angle_beta   90.00
_cell.angle_gamma   90.00
#
_symmetry.space_group_name_H-M   'P 1'
#
loop_
_entity.id
_entity.type
_entity.pdbx_description
1 polymer ?
#
loop_
_entity_poly.entity_id
_entity_poly.type
_entity_poly.pdbx_seq_one_letter_code
_entity_poly.pdbx_strand_id
1 'polypeptide(L)'
;GIRSVSLDLRKEFGLEHSENLGIASKWSHRHTAYAAGLGTFGLNDGFISERGIAIRISSIIVEADMDVTPRGDRGPYDWCLYFQNGRCGACIKRCPVDAISKDGHDKQRCLDYEDESVAKYWPSHIDKKNYIFGCGICQSKVPCRDRRP
;
A
#
# COMPACT_ATOMS: atom_id res chain seq x y z
N GLY A 1 -23.42 6.64 -21.41
CA GLY A 1 -22.51 6.55 -20.28
C GLY A 1 -21.12 6.13 -20.75
N ILE A 2 -20.08 6.45 -19.96
CA ILE A 2 -18.70 6.05 -20.24
C ILE A 2 -18.51 4.61 -19.79
N ARG A 3 -17.96 3.75 -20.65
CA ARG A 3 -17.59 2.38 -20.28
C ARG A 3 -16.44 2.41 -19.27
N SER A 4 -16.59 1.69 -18.17
CA SER A 4 -15.59 1.67 -17.12
C SER A 4 -15.48 0.28 -16.47
N VAL A 5 -14.31 -0.01 -15.88
CA VAL A 5 -14.07 -1.23 -15.11
C VAL A 5 -13.26 -0.92 -13.87
N SER A 6 -13.73 -1.43 -12.74
CA SER A 6 -12.93 -1.52 -11.50
C SER A 6 -12.36 -2.94 -11.40
N LEU A 7 -11.05 -3.05 -11.30
CA LEU A 7 -10.38 -4.34 -11.21
C LEU A 7 -10.63 -5.06 -9.89
N ASP A 8 -10.90 -4.31 -8.81
CA ASP A 8 -11.27 -4.87 -7.50
C ASP A 8 -12.49 -5.77 -7.55
N LEU A 9 -13.38 -5.54 -8.52
CA LEU A 9 -14.61 -6.30 -8.71
C LEU A 9 -14.45 -7.50 -9.67
N ARG A 10 -13.25 -7.73 -10.16
CA ARG A 10 -12.97 -8.80 -11.12
C ARG A 10 -12.43 -10.04 -10.40
N LYS A 11 -12.84 -11.22 -10.86
CA LYS A 11 -12.38 -12.50 -10.33
C LYS A 11 -10.86 -12.71 -10.51
N GLU A 12 -10.30 -12.07 -11.51
CA GLU A 12 -8.87 -12.11 -11.84
C GLU A 12 -8.02 -11.24 -10.91
N PHE A 13 -8.65 -10.34 -10.15
CA PHE A 13 -7.95 -9.55 -9.14
C PHE A 13 -7.56 -10.43 -7.95
N GLY A 14 -6.34 -10.30 -7.49
CA GLY A 14 -5.85 -11.08 -6.37
C GLY A 14 -4.35 -10.99 -6.19
N LEU A 15 -3.86 -11.75 -5.22
CA LEU A 15 -2.45 -11.90 -4.95
C LEU A 15 -1.86 -13.02 -5.79
N GLU A 16 -0.59 -12.91 -6.11
CA GLU A 16 0.22 -13.95 -6.73
C GLU A 16 1.59 -14.01 -6.06
N HIS A 17 2.24 -15.16 -6.14
CA HIS A 17 3.63 -15.32 -5.75
C HIS A 17 4.54 -15.15 -6.96
N SER A 18 5.43 -14.17 -6.89
CA SER A 18 6.47 -13.91 -7.87
C SER A 18 7.81 -14.36 -7.30
N GLU A 19 8.63 -15.06 -8.10
CA GLU A 19 9.97 -15.49 -7.69
C GLU A 19 10.86 -14.30 -7.29
N ASN A 20 10.69 -13.14 -7.93
CA ASN A 20 11.52 -11.96 -7.71
C ASN A 20 10.96 -10.98 -6.68
N LEU A 21 9.64 -10.95 -6.49
CA LEU A 21 8.96 -9.94 -5.67
C LEU A 21 8.28 -10.52 -4.42
N GLY A 22 8.29 -11.86 -4.28
CA GLY A 22 7.49 -12.53 -3.27
C GLY A 22 5.99 -12.31 -3.51
N ILE A 23 5.25 -11.92 -2.48
CA ILE A 23 3.82 -11.65 -2.58
C ILE A 23 3.58 -10.34 -3.34
N ALA A 24 2.83 -10.41 -4.42
CA ALA A 24 2.47 -9.27 -5.26
C ALA A 24 0.98 -9.32 -5.64
N SER A 25 0.40 -8.19 -5.99
CA SER A 25 -0.92 -8.15 -6.60
C SER A 25 -0.83 -8.09 -8.11
N LYS A 26 -1.73 -8.77 -8.82
CA LYS A 26 -1.82 -8.72 -10.27
C LYS A 26 -2.07 -7.31 -10.81
N TRP A 27 -2.69 -6.46 -9.98
CA TRP A 27 -2.87 -5.05 -10.25
C TRP A 27 -2.65 -4.25 -8.97
N SER A 28 -1.70 -3.34 -8.97
CA SER A 28 -1.36 -2.55 -7.79
C SER A 28 -1.85 -1.11 -7.93
N HIS A 29 -2.93 -0.77 -7.22
CA HIS A 29 -3.44 0.61 -7.15
C HIS A 29 -2.39 1.61 -6.66
N ARG A 30 -1.48 1.18 -5.78
CA ARG A 30 -0.38 2.03 -5.29
C ARG A 30 0.61 2.38 -6.39
N HIS A 31 0.98 1.41 -7.24
CA HIS A 31 1.86 1.67 -8.39
C HIS A 31 1.16 2.49 -9.46
N THR A 32 -0.13 2.28 -9.68
CA THR A 32 -0.95 3.13 -10.57
C THR A 32 -0.99 4.58 -10.06
N ALA A 33 -1.21 4.78 -8.76
CA ALA A 33 -1.17 6.10 -8.14
C ALA A 33 0.21 6.76 -8.23
N TYR A 34 1.30 5.99 -8.07
CA TYR A 34 2.65 6.47 -8.29
C TYR A 34 2.89 6.90 -9.74
N ALA A 35 2.46 6.08 -10.71
CA ALA A 35 2.54 6.42 -12.13
C ALA A 35 1.75 7.69 -12.48
N ALA A 36 0.62 7.91 -11.80
CA ALA A 36 -0.18 9.14 -11.90
C ALA A 36 0.39 10.35 -11.14
N GLY A 37 1.55 10.23 -10.47
CA GLY A 37 2.19 11.33 -9.75
C GLY A 37 1.53 11.71 -8.42
N LEU A 38 0.66 10.87 -7.88
CA LEU A 38 -0.13 11.18 -6.67
C LEU A 38 0.64 11.00 -5.36
N GLY A 39 1.84 10.42 -5.41
CA GLY A 39 2.68 10.21 -4.23
C GLY A 39 3.83 9.25 -4.47
N THR A 40 4.48 8.82 -3.40
CA THR A 40 5.63 7.90 -3.43
C THR A 40 5.49 6.81 -2.36
N PHE A 41 6.43 5.87 -2.31
CA PHE A 41 6.39 4.78 -1.33
C PHE A 41 7.18 5.10 -0.07
N GLY A 42 6.76 4.53 1.03
CA GLY A 42 7.50 4.49 2.29
C GLY A 42 8.29 3.20 2.47
N LEU A 43 9.16 3.17 3.48
CA LEU A 43 9.96 1.99 3.86
C LEU A 43 9.08 0.74 4.16
N ASN A 44 7.84 0.95 4.56
CA ASN A 44 6.85 -0.08 4.84
C ASN A 44 5.99 -0.47 3.62
N ASP A 45 6.43 -0.16 2.42
CA ASP A 45 5.70 -0.34 1.16
C ASP A 45 4.33 0.38 1.09
N GLY A 46 4.00 1.19 2.09
CA GLY A 46 2.81 2.01 2.08
C GLY A 46 2.97 3.22 1.14
N PHE A 47 1.86 3.68 0.56
CA PHE A 47 1.86 4.80 -0.37
C PHE A 47 1.63 6.11 0.39
N ILE A 48 2.56 7.04 0.27
CA ILE A 48 2.51 8.37 0.87
C ILE A 48 1.96 9.34 -0.17
N SER A 49 0.76 9.85 0.04
CA SER A 49 0.16 10.92 -0.74
C SER A 49 0.39 12.29 -0.07
N GLU A 50 -0.09 13.38 -0.68
CA GLU A 50 -0.13 14.70 -0.03
C GLU A 50 -0.92 14.67 1.29
N ARG A 51 -1.87 13.74 1.42
CA ARG A 51 -2.67 13.52 2.63
C ARG A 51 -2.10 12.44 3.55
N GLY A 52 -0.84 12.03 3.33
CA GLY A 52 -0.16 11.02 4.12
C GLY A 52 -0.40 9.60 3.64
N ILE A 53 -0.02 8.64 4.51
CA ILE A 53 -0.01 7.21 4.23
C ILE A 53 -1.28 6.50 4.72
N ALA A 54 -2.01 7.10 5.68
CA ALA A 54 -3.23 6.51 6.25
C ALA A 54 -4.43 6.74 5.32
N ILE A 55 -4.33 6.27 4.09
CA ILE A 55 -5.34 6.41 3.03
C ILE A 55 -5.68 5.07 2.39
N ARG A 56 -6.81 5.02 1.69
CA ARG A 56 -7.14 3.95 0.75
C ARG A 56 -7.09 4.50 -0.66
N ILE A 57 -6.61 3.67 -1.59
CA ILE A 57 -6.46 4.02 -3.00
C ILE A 57 -7.16 2.96 -3.82
N SER A 58 -7.90 3.38 -4.81
CA SER A 58 -8.44 2.55 -5.87
C SER A 58 -8.21 3.20 -7.23
N SER A 59 -8.35 2.45 -8.28
CA SER A 59 -8.25 2.93 -9.66
C SER A 59 -9.37 2.34 -10.51
N ILE A 60 -9.82 3.12 -11.47
CA ILE A 60 -10.83 2.72 -12.46
C ILE A 60 -10.22 2.92 -13.83
N ILE A 61 -10.40 1.95 -14.71
CA ILE A 61 -10.09 2.10 -16.14
C ILE A 61 -11.36 2.56 -16.83
N VAL A 62 -11.26 3.63 -17.62
CA VAL A 62 -12.37 4.20 -18.36
C VAL A 62 -12.04 4.29 -19.85
N GLU A 63 -13.04 4.14 -20.69
CA GLU A 63 -12.93 4.35 -22.13
C GLU A 63 -13.37 5.78 -22.46
N ALA A 64 -12.44 6.71 -22.26
CA ALA A 64 -12.65 8.13 -22.54
C ALA A 64 -11.31 8.81 -22.84
N ASP A 65 -11.34 9.82 -23.68
CA ASP A 65 -10.23 10.75 -23.81
C ASP A 65 -10.17 11.63 -22.56
N MET A 66 -9.00 11.67 -21.93
CA MET A 66 -8.75 12.42 -20.70
C MET A 66 -7.42 13.15 -20.79
N ASP A 67 -7.40 14.35 -20.27
CA ASP A 67 -6.15 15.09 -20.11
C ASP A 67 -5.22 14.36 -19.13
N VAL A 68 -3.98 14.18 -19.55
CA VAL A 68 -2.96 13.55 -18.73
C VAL A 68 -2.42 14.53 -17.72
N THR A 69 -2.54 14.23 -16.43
CA THR A 69 -1.90 15.01 -15.37
C THR A 69 -0.39 14.77 -15.40
N PRO A 70 0.45 15.82 -15.53
CA PRO A 70 1.89 15.66 -15.51
C PRO A 70 2.37 15.05 -14.20
N ARG A 71 3.14 13.98 -14.28
CA ARG A 71 3.68 13.29 -13.10
C ARG A 71 4.79 14.06 -12.40
N GLY A 72 5.61 14.79 -13.14
CA GLY A 72 6.87 15.35 -12.65
C GLY A 72 7.96 14.27 -12.46
N ASP A 73 9.17 14.73 -12.17
CA ASP A 73 10.38 13.91 -12.04
C ASP A 73 10.59 13.50 -10.57
N ARG A 74 9.79 12.52 -10.10
CA ARG A 74 9.90 12.05 -8.71
C ARG A 74 10.33 10.60 -8.65
N GLY A 75 11.33 10.34 -7.81
CA GLY A 75 11.74 9.00 -7.46
C GLY A 75 10.69 8.27 -6.62
N PRO A 76 10.76 6.94 -6.58
CA PRO A 76 9.74 6.12 -5.93
C PRO A 76 9.65 6.33 -4.42
N TYR A 77 10.66 6.92 -3.77
CA TYR A 77 10.75 7.06 -2.31
C TYR A 77 10.97 8.50 -1.83
N ASP A 78 10.81 9.49 -2.72
CA ASP A 78 11.17 10.88 -2.44
C ASP A 78 10.45 11.52 -1.25
N TRP A 79 9.29 11.00 -0.87
CA TRP A 79 8.54 11.52 0.28
C TRP A 79 8.77 10.74 1.57
N CYS A 80 9.59 9.72 1.54
CA CYS A 80 9.94 8.96 2.75
C CYS A 80 11.18 9.54 3.42
N LEU A 81 11.04 10.09 4.61
CA LEU A 81 12.16 10.67 5.37
C LEU A 81 13.29 9.69 5.65
N TYR A 82 13.00 8.39 5.69
CA TYR A 82 14.05 7.37 5.84
C TYR A 82 14.97 7.35 4.62
N PHE A 83 14.41 7.34 3.42
CA PHE A 83 15.21 7.32 2.18
C PHE A 83 15.81 8.69 1.86
N GLN A 84 15.16 9.78 2.28
CA GLN A 84 15.71 11.13 2.06
C GLN A 84 16.96 11.41 2.90
N ASN A 85 16.95 11.03 4.18
CA ASN A 85 17.99 11.50 5.11
C ASN A 85 18.33 10.50 6.24
N GLY A 86 17.80 9.30 6.23
CA GLY A 86 18.07 8.25 7.23
C GLY A 86 17.52 8.52 8.63
N ARG A 87 16.82 9.61 8.85
CA ARG A 87 16.44 10.07 10.21
C ARG A 87 15.10 9.54 10.70
N CYS A 88 14.34 8.87 9.84
CA CYS A 88 13.08 8.24 10.22
C CYS A 88 13.29 6.72 10.40
N GLY A 89 12.30 6.01 10.76
CA GLY A 89 12.26 4.57 11.05
C GLY A 89 11.09 4.30 11.99
N ALA A 90 10.15 5.26 12.04
CA ALA A 90 9.00 5.16 12.90
C ALA A 90 8.13 3.94 12.58
N CYS A 91 7.99 3.57 11.31
CA CYS A 91 7.27 2.37 10.88
C CYS A 91 7.94 1.07 11.38
N ILE A 92 9.29 1.03 11.42
CA ILE A 92 10.03 -0.10 11.99
C ILE A 92 9.62 -0.31 13.45
N LYS A 93 9.70 0.77 14.26
CA LYS A 93 9.35 0.74 15.69
C LYS A 93 7.88 0.43 15.95
N ARG A 94 7.04 0.63 14.96
CA ARG A 94 5.58 0.40 15.07
C ARG A 94 5.17 -1.01 14.64
N CYS A 95 6.02 -1.74 13.93
CA CYS A 95 5.69 -3.09 13.50
C CYS A 95 5.69 -4.06 14.70
N PRO A 96 4.58 -4.73 15.01
CA PRO A 96 4.49 -5.62 16.17
C PRO A 96 5.26 -6.92 16.01
N VAL A 97 5.69 -7.25 14.80
CA VAL A 97 6.37 -8.50 14.45
C VAL A 97 7.70 -8.28 13.73
N ASP A 98 8.25 -7.06 13.78
CA ASP A 98 9.51 -6.71 13.13
C ASP A 98 9.58 -7.07 11.63
N ALA A 99 8.42 -7.03 10.94
CA ALA A 99 8.36 -7.27 9.50
C ALA A 99 8.94 -6.10 8.68
N ILE A 100 9.20 -4.95 9.31
CA ILE A 100 9.82 -3.80 8.66
C ILE A 100 11.18 -3.56 9.30
N SER A 101 12.22 -3.54 8.48
CA SER A 101 13.60 -3.33 8.88
C SER A 101 14.24 -2.19 8.06
N LYS A 102 15.51 -1.97 8.27
CA LYS A 102 16.32 -1.06 7.42
C LYS A 102 16.49 -1.58 6.00
N ASP A 103 16.38 -2.90 5.82
CA ASP A 103 16.59 -3.58 4.56
C ASP A 103 15.28 -3.70 3.75
N GLY A 104 14.14 -3.29 4.33
CA GLY A 104 12.85 -3.28 3.67
C GLY A 104 11.72 -3.93 4.48
N HIS A 105 10.74 -4.47 3.77
CA HIS A 105 9.51 -5.03 4.31
C HIS A 105 9.39 -6.52 3.99
N ASP A 106 9.42 -7.36 5.00
CA ASP A 106 9.10 -8.78 4.93
C ASP A 106 7.59 -8.95 4.83
N LYS A 107 7.12 -9.11 3.60
CA LYS A 107 5.68 -9.23 3.28
C LYS A 107 5.07 -10.51 3.84
N GLN A 108 5.84 -11.62 3.89
CA GLN A 108 5.32 -12.88 4.41
C GLN A 108 5.06 -12.78 5.91
N ARG A 109 6.04 -12.31 6.68
CA ARG A 109 5.87 -12.10 8.12
C ARG A 109 4.74 -11.13 8.44
N CYS A 110 4.56 -10.10 7.63
CA CYS A 110 3.45 -9.15 7.78
C CYS A 110 2.10 -9.84 7.54
N LEU A 111 1.98 -10.65 6.50
CA LEU A 111 0.77 -11.38 6.15
C LEU A 111 0.42 -12.42 7.23
N ASP A 112 1.40 -13.19 7.70
CA ASP A 112 1.20 -14.20 8.74
C ASP A 112 0.61 -13.56 10.01
N TYR A 113 1.15 -12.41 10.43
CA TYR A 113 0.60 -11.66 11.57
C TYR A 113 -0.80 -11.13 11.31
N GLU A 114 -1.08 -10.69 10.09
CA GLU A 114 -2.41 -10.22 9.71
C GLU A 114 -3.42 -11.35 9.80
N ASP A 115 -3.09 -12.53 9.26
CA ASP A 115 -3.95 -13.72 9.29
C ASP A 115 -4.23 -14.19 10.72
N GLU A 116 -3.21 -14.24 11.57
CA GLU A 116 -3.35 -14.56 13.00
C GLU A 116 -4.24 -13.55 13.73
N SER A 117 -4.04 -12.26 13.48
CA SER A 117 -4.83 -11.19 14.10
C SER A 117 -6.27 -11.23 13.64
N VAL A 118 -6.53 -11.48 12.36
CA VAL A 118 -7.87 -11.66 11.82
C VAL A 118 -8.52 -12.89 12.43
N ALA A 119 -7.82 -14.02 12.53
CA ALA A 119 -8.34 -15.22 13.15
C ALA A 119 -8.76 -15.01 14.62
N LYS A 120 -7.99 -14.18 15.34
CA LYS A 120 -8.22 -13.91 16.78
C LYS A 120 -9.31 -12.90 17.05
N TYR A 121 -9.39 -11.82 16.27
CA TYR A 121 -10.23 -10.67 16.61
C TYR A 121 -11.43 -10.48 15.69
N TRP A 122 -11.50 -11.21 14.59
CA TRP A 122 -12.56 -11.02 13.61
C TRP A 122 -13.83 -11.81 13.99
N PRO A 123 -14.98 -11.16 13.94
CA PRO A 123 -16.23 -11.85 14.23
C PRO A 123 -16.49 -13.03 13.28
N SER A 124 -16.86 -14.17 13.83
CA SER A 124 -17.06 -15.43 13.09
C SER A 124 -18.15 -15.37 11.99
N HIS A 125 -19.06 -14.40 12.07
CA HIS A 125 -20.14 -14.21 11.10
C HIS A 125 -19.73 -13.44 9.84
N ILE A 126 -18.49 -12.91 9.79
CA ILE A 126 -17.99 -12.16 8.62
C ILE A 126 -17.16 -13.08 7.74
N ASP A 127 -17.54 -13.15 6.46
CA ASP A 127 -16.80 -13.92 5.46
C ASP A 127 -15.43 -13.28 5.19
N LYS A 128 -14.38 -13.95 5.66
CA LYS A 128 -12.99 -13.50 5.52
C LYS A 128 -12.50 -13.50 4.07
N LYS A 129 -13.12 -14.29 3.19
CA LYS A 129 -12.67 -14.45 1.80
C LYS A 129 -12.89 -13.20 0.94
N ASN A 130 -13.82 -12.35 1.35
CA ASN A 130 -14.21 -11.15 0.59
C ASN A 130 -13.63 -9.85 1.16
N TYR A 131 -12.77 -9.92 2.18
CA TYR A 131 -12.17 -8.74 2.78
C TYR A 131 -10.65 -8.74 2.59
N ILE A 132 -10.13 -7.63 2.08
CA ILE A 132 -8.70 -7.34 2.06
C ILE A 132 -8.40 -6.56 3.33
N PHE A 133 -7.67 -7.20 4.24
CA PHE A 133 -7.27 -6.60 5.49
C PHE A 133 -5.88 -5.96 5.36
N GLY A 134 -5.56 -5.13 6.29
CA GLY A 134 -4.24 -4.59 6.53
C GLY A 134 -4.14 -4.18 7.99
N CYS A 135 -3.13 -4.64 8.69
CA CYS A 135 -2.88 -4.34 10.09
C CYS A 135 -2.81 -2.81 10.35
N GLY A 136 -2.18 -2.03 9.47
CA GLY A 136 -2.12 -0.57 9.51
C GLY A 136 -1.34 0.03 10.70
N ILE A 137 -0.80 -0.75 11.63
CA ILE A 137 -0.08 -0.24 12.80
C ILE A 137 1.16 0.55 12.39
N CYS A 138 1.89 0.10 11.36
CA CYS A 138 3.06 0.77 10.82
C CYS A 138 2.74 2.11 10.12
N GLN A 139 1.47 2.40 9.85
CA GLN A 139 0.99 3.64 9.26
C GLN A 139 0.39 4.60 10.30
N SER A 140 0.29 4.17 11.55
CA SER A 140 -0.29 4.96 12.63
C SER A 140 0.80 5.52 13.56
N LYS A 141 0.62 6.76 14.02
CA LYS A 141 1.58 7.48 14.88
C LYS A 141 2.98 7.59 14.25
N VAL A 142 3.04 7.82 12.95
CA VAL A 142 4.25 8.05 12.15
C VAL A 142 4.20 9.44 11.51
N PRO A 143 5.34 10.07 11.17
CA PRO A 143 5.37 11.42 10.60
C PRO A 143 4.56 11.58 9.31
N CYS A 144 4.52 10.52 8.49
CA CYS A 144 3.79 10.50 7.23
C CYS A 144 2.32 10.06 7.36
N ARG A 145 1.75 9.97 8.57
CA ARG A 145 0.39 9.45 8.75
C ARG A 145 -0.66 10.27 7.99
N ASP A 146 -0.74 11.56 8.26
CA ASP A 146 -1.84 12.44 7.85
C ASP A 146 -1.39 13.53 6.85
N ARG A 147 -0.15 13.49 6.42
CA ARG A 147 0.45 14.46 5.50
C ARG A 147 1.72 13.91 4.87
N ARG A 148 2.12 14.51 3.78
CA ARG A 148 3.47 14.37 3.26
C ARG A 148 4.46 14.96 4.28
N PRO A 149 5.44 14.19 4.75
CA PRO A 149 6.40 14.65 5.75
C PRO A 149 7.46 15.60 5.16
#